data_6f15ce94e83d8920374d9cb4c6196d8c
#
_entry.id   6f15ce94e83d8920374d9cb4c6196d8c
#
_cell.length_a   1.000
_cell.length_b   1.000
_cell.length_c   1.000
_cell.angle_alpha   90.00
_cell.angle_beta   90.00
_cell.angle_gamma   90.00
#
_symmetry.space_group_name_H-M   'P 1'
#
loop_
_entity.id
_entity.type
_entity.pdbx_description
1 polymer ?
#
loop_
_entity_poly.entity_id
_entity_poly.type
_entity_poly.pdbx_seq_one_letter_code
_entity_poly.pdbx_strand_id
1 'polypeptide(L)' 'MNYYTTKEISEILGLSIKTIQKLIRTKQLKAFKVGGRFIVEESTLKEYINDRQV' A
#
# COMPACT_ATOMS: atom_id res chain seq x y z
N MET A 1 -8.02 9.11 11.44
CA MET A 1 -6.91 8.76 10.55
C MET A 1 -7.02 7.31 10.16
N ASN A 2 -6.99 7.03 8.89
CA ASN A 2 -7.16 5.67 8.39
C ASN A 2 -5.86 5.16 7.80
N TYR A 3 -5.50 3.97 8.24
CA TYR A 3 -4.31 3.30 7.76
C TYR A 3 -4.69 1.90 7.31
N TYR A 4 -3.93 1.38 6.36
CA TYR A 4 -4.12 0.02 5.86
C TYR A 4 -2.85 -0.79 6.05
N THR A 5 -3.01 -2.06 6.40
CA THR A 5 -1.90 -2.99 6.42
C THR A 5 -1.66 -3.53 5.00
N THR A 6 -0.52 -4.18 4.79
CA THR A 6 -0.24 -4.79 3.49
C THR A 6 -1.31 -5.82 3.12
N LYS A 7 -1.81 -6.56 4.11
CA LYS A 7 -2.85 -7.54 3.86
C LYS A 7 -4.14 -6.87 3.39
N GLU A 8 -4.53 -5.79 4.04
CA GLU A 8 -5.73 -5.06 3.66
C GLU A 8 -5.59 -4.49 2.25
N ILE A 9 -4.42 -3.94 1.93
CA ILE A 9 -4.18 -3.38 0.60
C ILE A 9 -4.22 -4.47 -0.46
N SER A 10 -3.66 -5.63 -0.15
CA SER A 10 -3.68 -6.75 -1.09
C SER A 10 -5.11 -7.14 -1.44
N GLU A 11 -6.00 -7.11 -0.46
CA GLU A 11 -7.40 -7.41 -0.68
C GLU A 11 -8.10 -6.32 -1.48
N ILE A 12 -7.81 -5.06 -1.16
CA ILE A 12 -8.42 -3.92 -1.85
C ILE A 12 -8.01 -3.88 -3.32
N LEU A 13 -6.73 -4.10 -3.59
CA LEU A 13 -6.21 -4.01 -4.96
C LEU A 13 -6.29 -5.32 -5.73
N GLY A 14 -6.61 -6.42 -5.04
CA GLY A 14 -6.63 -7.73 -5.67
C GLY A 14 -5.25 -8.24 -6.06
N LEU A 15 -4.23 -7.82 -5.33
CA LEU A 15 -2.85 -8.24 -5.57
C LEU A 15 -2.35 -9.07 -4.41
N SER A 16 -1.28 -9.84 -4.63
CA SER A 16 -0.69 -10.63 -3.57
C SER A 16 0.08 -9.73 -2.60
N ILE A 17 0.25 -10.21 -1.37
CA ILE A 17 1.02 -9.47 -0.38
C ILE A 17 2.46 -9.26 -0.86
N LYS A 18 3.03 -10.24 -1.55
CA LYS A 18 4.38 -10.12 -2.11
C LYS A 18 4.46 -8.95 -3.09
N THR A 19 3.44 -8.80 -3.91
CA THR A 19 3.39 -7.70 -4.87
C THR A 19 3.33 -6.36 -4.14
N ILE A 20 2.52 -6.28 -3.08
CA ILE A 20 2.43 -5.06 -2.29
C ILE A 20 3.78 -4.74 -1.65
N GLN A 21 4.46 -5.74 -1.11
CA GLN A 21 5.78 -5.54 -0.52
C GLN A 21 6.79 -5.05 -1.56
N LYS A 22 6.70 -5.57 -2.77
CA LYS A 22 7.57 -5.12 -3.86
C LYS A 22 7.29 -3.66 -4.20
N LEU A 23 6.03 -3.27 -4.27
CA LEU A 23 5.66 -1.89 -4.55
C LEU A 23 6.21 -0.95 -3.48
N ILE A 24 6.17 -1.36 -2.23
CA ILE A 24 6.71 -0.57 -1.14
C ILE A 24 8.23 -0.48 -1.23
N ARG A 25 8.88 -1.61 -1.52
CA ARG A 25 10.33 -1.67 -1.60
C ARG A 25 10.88 -0.84 -2.74
N THR A 26 10.19 -0.82 -3.87
CA THR A 26 10.62 -0.05 -5.04
C THR A 26 10.12 1.39 -5.01
N LYS A 27 9.51 1.79 -3.90
CA LYS A 27 9.04 3.16 -3.67
C LYS A 27 7.91 3.59 -4.60
N GLN A 28 7.22 2.65 -5.19
CA GLN A 28 6.03 2.93 -5.98
C GLN A 28 4.84 3.20 -5.08
N LEU A 29 4.83 2.59 -3.91
CA LEU A 29 3.79 2.81 -2.90
C LEU A 29 4.46 3.24 -1.61
N LYS A 30 4.13 4.43 -1.14
CA LYS A 30 4.71 4.98 0.08
C LYS A 30 4.10 4.30 1.29
N ALA A 31 4.95 3.88 2.22
CA ALA A 31 4.50 3.21 3.44
C ALA A 31 5.37 3.59 4.61
N PHE A 32 4.82 3.44 5.81
CA PHE A 32 5.56 3.63 7.05
C PHE A 32 5.82 2.27 7.67
N LYS A 33 7.00 2.11 8.25
CA LYS A 33 7.31 0.89 8.99
C LYS A 33 7.12 1.14 10.48
N VAL A 34 6.18 0.41 11.07
CA VAL A 34 5.85 0.57 12.48
C VAL A 34 5.80 -0.81 13.12
N GLY A 35 6.63 -1.02 14.16
CA GLY A 35 6.63 -2.29 14.87
C GLY A 35 6.90 -3.49 14.00
N GLY A 36 7.75 -3.35 13.00
CA GLY A 36 8.10 -4.45 12.12
C GLY A 36 7.12 -4.73 10.99
N ARG A 37 6.08 -3.92 10.87
CA ARG A 37 5.10 -4.06 9.80
C ARG A 37 4.97 -2.76 9.03
N PHE A 38 4.53 -2.86 7.77
CA PHE A 38 4.27 -1.69 6.95
C PHE A 38 2.81 -1.29 7.06
N ILE A 39 2.57 0.02 7.14
CA ILE A 39 1.23 0.58 7.05
C ILE A 39 1.24 1.68 6.01
N VAL A 40 0.09 1.86 5.35
CA VAL A 40 -0.08 2.85 4.30
C VAL A 40 -1.25 3.75 4.67
N GLU A 41 -1.04 5.06 4.57
CA GLU A 41 -2.10 6.02 4.83
C GLU A 41 -3.16 5.94 3.74
N GLU A 42 -4.41 6.18 4.11
CA GLU A 42 -5.51 6.14 3.16
C GLU A 42 -5.31 7.12 2.01
N SER A 43 -4.86 8.33 2.31
CA SER A 43 -4.62 9.34 1.28
C SER A 43 -3.55 8.88 0.30
N THR A 44 -2.52 8.23 0.80
CA THR A 44 -1.44 7.69 -0.04
C THR A 44 -1.97 6.60 -0.96
N LEU A 45 -2.81 5.72 -0.42
CA LEU A 45 -3.39 4.65 -1.22
C LEU A 45 -4.30 5.22 -2.31
N LYS A 46 -5.08 6.24 -1.98
CA LYS A 46 -5.95 6.88 -2.96
C LYS A 46 -5.14 7.53 -4.08
N GLU A 47 -4.04 8.17 -3.74
CA GLU A 47 -3.16 8.75 -4.75
C GLU A 47 -2.58 7.69 -5.66
N TYR A 48 -2.16 6.57 -5.10
CA TYR A 48 -1.61 5.47 -5.89
C TYR A 48 -2.64 4.96 -6.88
N ILE A 49 -3.86 4.73 -6.42
CA ILE A 49 -4.94 4.24 -7.28
C ILE A 49 -5.26 5.27 -8.36
N ASN A 50 -5.32 6.53 -7.99
CA ASN A 50 -5.65 7.61 -8.91
C ASN A 50 -4.63 7.74 -10.03
N ASP A 51 -3.35 7.60 -9.70
CA ASP A 51 -2.27 7.68 -10.68
C ASP A 51 -2.30 6.52 -11.68
N ARG A 52 -2.95 5.42 -11.30
CA ARG A 52 -3.00 4.24 -12.15
C ARG A 52 -4.31 4.10 -12.92
N GLN A 53 -5.22 5.03 -12.75
CA GLN A 53 -6.46 5.04 -13.52
C GLN A 53 -6.17 5.48 -14.95
N VAL A 54 -6.69 4.74 -15.86
CA VAL A 54 -6.52 4.99 -17.29
C VAL A 54 -7.77 5.65 -17.85
#